data_4ab699b9a7cddc7e3675f3dabcdbb36a
#
_entry.id   4ab699b9a7cddc7e3675f3dabcdbb36a
#
_cell.length_a   1.000
_cell.length_b   1.000
_cell.length_c   1.000
_cell.angle_alpha   90.00
_cell.angle_beta   90.00
_cell.angle_gamma   90.00
#
_symmetry.space_group_name_H-M   'P 1'
#
loop_
_entity.id
_entity.type
_entity.pdbx_description
1 polymer ?
#
loop_
_entity_poly.entity_id
_entity_poly.type
_entity_poly.pdbx_seq_one_letter_code
_entity_poly.pdbx_strand_id
1 'polypeptide(L)'
;SEEVVEIFIDPDGDGKHYLEVEVSPSNVIVDLLIYSVSPQWHSSKDWDIAGLKTAVQTHGTVNDSLRLDRGWTAEIAIPWAAMADSVTGGARPAPGDIWRLNLYRIERKAGRALKSQLDALEAEVAPLQDEIEALWEYTAARDPKRLDDERRRQLSALNERLNLIVERLTPLQHHYRQQTEFTAWSETYTRGFHHPARFGAVQFMD
;
A
#
# COMPACT_ATOMS: atom_id res chain seq x y z
N SER A 1 0.55 1.43 -7.67
CA SER A 1 -0.44 0.59 -7.00
C SER A 1 -1.76 0.65 -7.75
N GLU A 2 -2.43 -0.45 -7.83
CA GLU A 2 -3.73 -0.59 -8.48
C GLU A 2 -4.86 -0.24 -7.50
N GLU A 3 -6.10 -0.26 -7.99
CA GLU A 3 -7.27 -0.31 -7.12
C GLU A 3 -7.23 -1.61 -6.33
N VAL A 4 -7.66 -1.58 -5.07
CA VAL A 4 -7.70 -2.78 -4.24
C VAL A 4 -8.92 -2.74 -3.32
N VAL A 5 -9.37 -3.92 -2.94
CA VAL A 5 -10.13 -4.13 -1.71
C VAL A 5 -9.21 -4.79 -0.70
N GLU A 6 -9.32 -4.37 0.54
CA GLU A 6 -8.50 -4.87 1.63
C GLU A 6 -9.41 -5.38 2.74
N ILE A 7 -9.01 -6.47 3.38
CA ILE A 7 -9.65 -6.98 4.59
C ILE A 7 -8.60 -7.12 5.68
N PHE A 8 -8.84 -6.50 6.82
CA PHE A 8 -8.03 -6.60 8.01
C PHE A 8 -8.80 -7.42 9.05
N ILE A 9 -8.17 -8.45 9.61
CA ILE A 9 -8.80 -9.40 10.53
C ILE A 9 -7.94 -9.54 11.77
N ASP A 10 -8.51 -9.20 12.91
CA ASP A 10 -7.91 -9.25 14.24
C ASP A 10 -8.79 -10.17 15.11
N PRO A 11 -8.44 -11.47 15.21
CA PRO A 11 -9.31 -12.47 15.82
C PRO A 11 -9.45 -12.33 17.34
N ASP A 12 -8.42 -11.90 18.05
CA ASP A 12 -8.46 -11.70 19.50
C ASP A 12 -8.76 -10.25 19.92
N GLY A 13 -8.74 -9.32 18.97
CA GLY A 13 -9.12 -7.93 19.17
C GLY A 13 -8.13 -7.11 19.98
N ASP A 14 -6.88 -7.54 20.08
CA ASP A 14 -5.85 -6.85 20.86
C ASP A 14 -5.19 -5.68 20.12
N GLY A 15 -5.50 -5.53 18.83
CA GLY A 15 -4.98 -4.47 17.95
C GLY A 15 -3.57 -4.74 17.46
N LYS A 16 -3.07 -5.96 17.59
CA LYS A 16 -1.76 -6.42 17.12
C LYS A 16 -1.94 -7.76 16.41
N HIS A 17 -0.87 -8.21 15.72
CA HIS A 17 -0.82 -9.54 15.10
C HIS A 17 -2.04 -9.87 14.25
N TYR A 18 -2.58 -8.86 13.56
CA TYR A 18 -3.73 -9.03 12.70
C TYR A 18 -3.33 -9.28 11.24
N LEU A 19 -4.24 -9.87 10.50
CA LEU A 19 -4.07 -10.20 9.10
C LEU A 19 -4.51 -9.04 8.21
N GLU A 20 -3.79 -8.85 7.11
CA GLU A 20 -4.16 -7.97 6.01
C GLU A 20 -4.15 -8.77 4.72
N VAL A 21 -5.22 -8.69 3.96
CA VAL A 21 -5.33 -9.27 2.62
C VAL A 21 -5.80 -8.20 1.67
N GLU A 22 -5.02 -7.94 0.64
CA GLU A 22 -5.37 -7.04 -0.45
C GLU A 22 -5.63 -7.84 -1.72
N VAL A 23 -6.67 -7.47 -2.47
CA VAL A 23 -6.99 -8.08 -3.76
C VAL A 23 -7.27 -6.99 -4.77
N SER A 24 -6.58 -7.04 -5.93
CA SER A 24 -6.80 -6.11 -7.04
C SER A 24 -7.82 -6.62 -8.05
N PRO A 25 -8.33 -5.76 -8.96
CA PRO A 25 -9.20 -6.18 -10.08
C PRO A 25 -8.57 -7.22 -11.01
N SER A 26 -7.24 -7.30 -11.04
CA SER A 26 -6.48 -8.30 -11.80
C SER A 26 -6.21 -9.59 -11.01
N ASN A 27 -6.83 -9.73 -9.84
CA ASN A 27 -6.61 -10.82 -8.89
C ASN A 27 -5.13 -10.97 -8.45
N VAL A 28 -4.43 -9.85 -8.36
CA VAL A 28 -3.13 -9.80 -7.67
C VAL A 28 -3.41 -9.68 -6.18
N ILE A 29 -2.71 -10.47 -5.40
CA ILE A 29 -2.90 -10.62 -3.95
C ILE A 29 -1.66 -10.12 -3.24
N VAL A 30 -1.88 -9.42 -2.12
CA VAL A 30 -0.88 -9.18 -1.09
C VAL A 30 -1.50 -9.63 0.22
N ASP A 31 -0.79 -10.46 0.97
CA ASP A 31 -1.18 -10.86 2.32
C ASP A 31 -0.02 -10.61 3.29
N LEU A 32 -0.35 -10.06 4.43
CA LEU A 32 0.60 -9.62 5.44
C LEU A 32 0.12 -10.05 6.82
N LEU A 33 1.07 -10.38 7.68
CA LEU A 33 0.87 -10.42 9.13
C LEU A 33 1.41 -9.12 9.73
N ILE A 34 0.53 -8.33 10.33
CA ILE A 34 0.86 -7.06 10.94
C ILE A 34 1.14 -7.26 12.42
N TYR A 35 2.39 -7.12 12.84
CA TYR A 35 2.77 -7.29 14.25
C TYR A 35 2.47 -6.06 15.09
N SER A 36 2.65 -4.88 14.55
CA SER A 36 2.34 -3.62 15.24
C SER A 36 2.23 -2.45 14.26
N VAL A 37 1.51 -1.42 14.67
CA VAL A 37 1.39 -0.15 13.93
C VAL A 37 2.04 1.01 14.67
N SER A 38 2.25 0.88 15.99
CA SER A 38 2.82 1.90 16.86
C SER A 38 3.71 1.26 17.94
N PRO A 39 4.85 1.88 18.33
CA PRO A 39 5.40 3.14 17.82
C PRO A 39 6.04 3.03 16.43
N GLN A 40 6.25 1.80 15.94
CA GLN A 40 6.80 1.54 14.62
C GLN A 40 5.95 0.51 13.88
N TRP A 41 5.78 0.75 12.58
CA TRP A 41 5.21 -0.24 11.68
C TRP A 41 6.10 -1.48 11.61
N HIS A 42 5.51 -2.64 11.82
CA HIS A 42 6.18 -3.92 11.69
C HIS A 42 5.23 -4.95 11.09
N SER A 43 5.60 -5.50 9.95
CA SER A 43 4.84 -6.56 9.26
C SER A 43 5.78 -7.63 8.74
N SER A 44 5.27 -8.84 8.55
CA SER A 44 5.94 -9.91 7.80
C SER A 44 5.48 -9.86 6.35
N LYS A 45 6.43 -9.71 5.44
CA LYS A 45 6.20 -9.80 4.00
C LYS A 45 6.45 -11.21 3.46
N ASP A 46 7.10 -12.06 4.25
CA ASP A 46 7.46 -13.43 3.90
C ASP A 46 6.45 -14.45 4.49
N TRP A 47 5.33 -13.94 5.00
CA TRP A 47 4.26 -14.74 5.55
C TRP A 47 3.09 -14.81 4.57
N ASP A 48 2.66 -16.01 4.25
CA ASP A 48 1.56 -16.26 3.33
C ASP A 48 0.42 -16.99 4.06
N ILE A 49 -0.80 -16.65 3.75
CA ILE A 49 -1.98 -17.36 4.25
C ILE A 49 -2.09 -18.71 3.54
N ALA A 50 -1.72 -19.77 4.25
CA ALA A 50 -1.76 -21.11 3.70
C ALA A 50 -3.17 -21.49 3.21
N GLY A 51 -3.31 -21.76 1.92
CA GLY A 51 -4.57 -22.16 1.30
C GLY A 51 -5.56 -21.02 1.04
N LEU A 52 -5.13 -19.76 1.09
CA LEU A 52 -5.91 -18.62 0.62
C LEU A 52 -6.39 -18.84 -0.82
N LYS A 53 -7.66 -18.57 -1.07
CA LYS A 53 -8.24 -18.59 -2.40
C LYS A 53 -8.94 -17.29 -2.67
N THR A 54 -8.72 -16.73 -3.86
CA THR A 54 -9.40 -15.52 -4.33
C THR A 54 -9.93 -15.72 -5.72
N ALA A 55 -11.04 -15.05 -6.04
CA ALA A 55 -11.58 -14.95 -7.38
C ALA A 55 -12.07 -13.52 -7.60
N VAL A 56 -11.86 -13.00 -8.80
CA VAL A 56 -12.31 -11.67 -9.19
C VAL A 56 -13.12 -11.75 -10.48
N GLN A 57 -14.24 -11.06 -10.50
CA GLN A 57 -15.04 -10.84 -11.70
C GLN A 57 -15.17 -9.35 -11.97
N THR A 58 -14.68 -8.90 -13.10
CA THR A 58 -14.83 -7.51 -13.57
C THR A 58 -16.09 -7.36 -14.41
N HIS A 59 -16.82 -6.26 -14.20
CA HIS A 59 -18.02 -5.87 -14.96
C HIS A 59 -17.70 -4.65 -15.84
N GLY A 60 -16.76 -4.85 -16.75
CA GLY A 60 -16.19 -3.82 -17.59
C GLY A 60 -14.89 -4.28 -18.22
N THR A 61 -13.94 -3.39 -18.32
CA THR A 61 -12.61 -3.64 -18.89
C THR A 61 -11.54 -3.47 -17.81
N VAL A 62 -10.51 -4.30 -17.83
CA VAL A 62 -9.35 -4.12 -16.94
C VAL A 62 -8.34 -3.23 -17.65
N ASN A 63 -7.91 -2.14 -16.97
CA ASN A 63 -6.88 -1.24 -17.48
C ASN A 63 -7.23 -0.48 -18.78
N ASP A 64 -8.50 -0.24 -19.07
CA ASP A 64 -8.95 0.62 -20.16
C ASP A 64 -9.63 1.88 -19.59
N SER A 65 -8.88 2.96 -19.47
CA SER A 65 -9.37 4.23 -18.92
C SER A 65 -10.33 4.99 -19.85
N LEU A 66 -10.56 4.51 -21.06
CA LEU A 66 -11.48 5.12 -22.01
C LEU A 66 -12.90 4.62 -21.89
N ARG A 67 -13.11 3.56 -21.10
CA ARG A 67 -14.43 2.96 -20.87
C ARG A 67 -14.84 3.13 -19.41
N LEU A 68 -16.12 3.42 -19.24
CA LEU A 68 -16.73 3.42 -17.91
C LEU A 68 -17.09 1.98 -17.53
N ASP A 69 -16.48 1.49 -16.45
CA ASP A 69 -16.78 0.19 -15.88
C ASP A 69 -17.93 0.28 -14.90
N ARG A 70 -18.66 -0.82 -14.74
CA ARG A 70 -19.71 -0.93 -13.72
C ARG A 70 -19.15 -1.33 -12.34
N GLY A 71 -17.91 -1.81 -12.32
CA GLY A 71 -17.22 -2.25 -11.12
C GLY A 71 -16.68 -3.68 -11.23
N TRP A 72 -16.33 -4.23 -10.10
CA TRP A 72 -15.81 -5.58 -9.97
C TRP A 72 -16.20 -6.18 -8.62
N THR A 73 -16.16 -7.49 -8.54
CA THR A 73 -16.41 -8.24 -7.30
C THR A 73 -15.22 -9.14 -7.00
N ALA A 74 -14.89 -9.27 -5.72
CA ALA A 74 -13.89 -10.21 -5.23
C ALA A 74 -14.54 -11.20 -4.26
N GLU A 75 -14.18 -12.46 -4.38
CA GLU A 75 -14.46 -13.52 -3.41
C GLU A 75 -13.13 -13.92 -2.77
N ILE A 76 -13.09 -13.95 -1.46
CA ILE A 76 -11.88 -14.27 -0.68
C ILE A 76 -12.24 -15.36 0.30
N ALA A 77 -11.57 -16.51 0.21
CA ALA A 77 -11.74 -17.63 1.12
C ALA A 77 -10.46 -17.86 1.92
N ILE A 78 -10.52 -17.56 3.20
CA ILE A 78 -9.41 -17.72 4.15
C ILE A 78 -9.68 -18.95 5.00
N PRO A 79 -8.81 -20.00 4.95
CA PRO A 79 -8.99 -21.17 5.80
C PRO A 79 -8.87 -20.83 7.28
N TRP A 80 -9.78 -21.33 8.11
CA TRP A 80 -9.69 -21.16 9.57
C TRP A 80 -8.35 -21.60 10.15
N ALA A 81 -7.76 -22.65 9.59
CA ALA A 81 -6.47 -23.15 10.01
C ALA A 81 -5.33 -22.14 9.87
N ALA A 82 -5.45 -21.21 8.93
CA ALA A 82 -4.44 -20.15 8.72
C ALA A 82 -4.50 -19.07 9.82
N MET A 83 -5.58 -19.02 10.58
CA MET A 83 -5.76 -18.08 11.68
C MET A 83 -5.59 -18.76 13.06
N ALA A 84 -5.40 -20.09 13.08
CA ALA A 84 -5.36 -20.89 14.29
C ALA A 84 -3.94 -21.02 14.85
N ASP A 85 -3.12 -19.98 14.74
CA ASP A 85 -1.80 -19.96 15.35
C ASP A 85 -1.74 -19.05 16.59
N SER A 86 -0.70 -19.23 17.38
CA SER A 86 -0.51 -18.46 18.62
C SER A 86 -0.18 -16.98 18.37
N VAL A 87 0.10 -16.60 17.13
CA VAL A 87 0.48 -15.22 16.77
C VAL A 87 -0.76 -14.40 16.50
N THR A 88 -1.71 -14.96 15.75
CA THR A 88 -2.96 -14.25 15.43
C THR A 88 -4.00 -14.36 16.54
N GLY A 89 -3.80 -15.26 17.51
CA GLY A 89 -4.77 -15.53 18.59
C GLY A 89 -6.07 -16.15 18.11
N GLY A 90 -6.18 -16.47 16.79
CA GLY A 90 -7.40 -16.99 16.17
C GLY A 90 -7.50 -18.50 16.29
N ALA A 91 -8.75 -18.97 16.29
CA ALA A 91 -9.13 -20.37 16.08
C ALA A 91 -10.33 -20.37 15.14
N ARG A 92 -10.83 -21.57 14.77
CA ARG A 92 -12.15 -21.63 14.15
C ARG A 92 -13.16 -21.01 15.10
N PRO A 93 -13.87 -19.94 14.73
CA PRO A 93 -14.79 -19.28 15.63
C PRO A 93 -15.97 -20.17 15.99
N ALA A 94 -16.42 -20.05 17.23
CA ALA A 94 -17.65 -20.66 17.74
C ALA A 94 -18.77 -19.62 17.78
N PRO A 95 -20.04 -20.05 17.85
CA PRO A 95 -21.14 -19.13 18.08
C PRO A 95 -20.93 -18.31 19.35
N GLY A 96 -21.09 -17.00 19.22
CA GLY A 96 -20.85 -16.02 20.28
C GLY A 96 -19.47 -15.37 20.26
N ASP A 97 -18.50 -15.94 19.57
CA ASP A 97 -17.18 -15.30 19.43
C ASP A 97 -17.29 -13.96 18.70
N ILE A 98 -16.43 -13.04 19.09
CA ILE A 98 -16.37 -11.71 18.49
C ILE A 98 -14.95 -11.47 17.99
N TRP A 99 -14.81 -11.24 16.71
CA TRP A 99 -13.58 -10.79 16.08
C TRP A 99 -13.65 -9.30 15.72
N ARG A 100 -12.53 -8.68 15.57
CA ARG A 100 -12.41 -7.34 15.04
C ARG A 100 -11.97 -7.43 13.60
N LEU A 101 -12.63 -6.69 12.71
CA LEU A 101 -12.23 -6.59 11.32
C LEU A 101 -12.62 -5.25 10.70
N ASN A 102 -11.99 -4.95 9.59
CA ASN A 102 -12.44 -3.86 8.75
C ASN A 102 -12.27 -4.23 7.26
N LEU A 103 -13.09 -3.62 6.43
CA LEU A 103 -13.00 -3.72 4.98
C LEU A 103 -12.68 -2.34 4.44
N TYR A 104 -11.74 -2.30 3.52
CA TYR A 104 -11.30 -1.06 2.90
C TYR A 104 -11.31 -1.17 1.38
N ARG A 105 -11.40 -0.04 0.75
CA ARG A 105 -11.27 0.08 -0.70
C ARG A 105 -10.43 1.31 -1.03
N ILE A 106 -9.50 1.11 -1.94
CA ILE A 106 -8.77 2.17 -2.61
C ILE A 106 -9.26 2.22 -4.05
N GLU A 107 -9.88 3.33 -4.44
CA GLU A 107 -10.30 3.59 -5.81
C GLU A 107 -9.48 4.71 -6.43
N ARG A 108 -9.00 4.48 -7.65
CA ARG A 108 -8.15 5.41 -8.38
C ARG A 108 -8.89 5.98 -9.59
N LYS A 109 -9.62 7.06 -9.35
CA LYS A 109 -10.43 7.74 -10.38
C LYS A 109 -9.61 8.39 -11.50
N ALA A 110 -8.33 8.69 -11.24
CA ALA A 110 -7.44 9.33 -12.21
C ALA A 110 -7.02 8.43 -13.38
N GLY A 111 -7.29 7.14 -13.28
CA GLY A 111 -6.98 6.18 -14.32
C GLY A 111 -5.49 5.96 -14.59
N ARG A 112 -5.23 5.09 -15.56
CA ARG A 112 -3.90 4.61 -15.91
C ARG A 112 -2.99 5.68 -16.50
N ALA A 113 -3.55 6.63 -17.25
CA ALA A 113 -2.76 7.65 -17.96
C ALA A 113 -1.95 8.53 -16.99
N LEU A 114 -2.60 9.00 -15.90
CA LEU A 114 -1.91 9.81 -14.90
C LEU A 114 -0.90 8.97 -14.12
N LYS A 115 -1.23 7.73 -13.78
CA LYS A 115 -0.28 6.81 -13.12
C LYS A 115 0.94 6.55 -14.00
N SER A 116 0.76 6.29 -15.29
CA SER A 116 1.88 6.08 -16.22
C SER A 116 2.79 7.30 -16.35
N GLN A 117 2.22 8.51 -16.33
CA GLN A 117 3.02 9.74 -16.33
C GLN A 117 3.85 9.89 -15.04
N LEU A 118 3.23 9.56 -13.89
CA LEU A 118 3.93 9.55 -12.61
C LEU A 118 5.07 8.54 -12.61
N ASP A 119 4.80 7.30 -12.99
CA ASP A 119 5.80 6.22 -13.03
C ASP A 119 6.98 6.56 -13.95
N ALA A 120 6.71 7.18 -15.09
CA ALA A 120 7.75 7.62 -16.01
C ALA A 120 8.67 8.68 -15.39
N LEU A 121 8.11 9.68 -14.71
CA LEU A 121 8.89 10.71 -14.03
C LEU A 121 9.62 10.17 -12.79
N GLU A 122 8.98 9.31 -12.00
CA GLU A 122 9.61 8.66 -10.84
C GLU A 122 10.79 7.77 -11.26
N ALA A 123 10.70 7.09 -12.41
CA ALA A 123 11.79 6.31 -12.97
C ALA A 123 13.00 7.15 -13.41
N GLU A 124 12.80 8.44 -13.71
CA GLU A 124 13.89 9.37 -14.03
C GLU A 124 14.62 9.87 -12.76
N VAL A 125 13.98 9.79 -11.58
CA VAL A 125 14.53 10.32 -10.32
C VAL A 125 15.61 9.41 -9.75
N ALA A 126 15.37 8.11 -9.68
CA ALA A 126 16.27 7.16 -9.01
C ALA A 126 17.71 7.19 -9.56
N PRO A 127 17.95 7.14 -10.89
CA PRO A 127 19.31 7.21 -11.42
C PRO A 127 20.03 8.52 -11.06
N LEU A 128 19.32 9.65 -11.03
CA LEU A 128 19.92 10.93 -10.66
C LEU A 128 20.30 10.98 -9.18
N GLN A 129 19.46 10.37 -8.33
CA GLN A 129 19.77 10.25 -6.90
C GLN A 129 20.99 9.37 -6.67
N ASP A 130 21.12 8.24 -7.38
CA ASP A 130 22.27 7.36 -7.31
C ASP A 130 23.56 8.08 -7.76
N GLU A 131 23.51 8.83 -8.86
CA GLU A 131 24.64 9.64 -9.33
C GLU A 131 25.03 10.73 -8.31
N ILE A 132 24.05 11.39 -7.71
CA ILE A 132 24.28 12.40 -6.65
C ILE A 132 24.91 11.74 -5.42
N GLU A 133 24.39 10.58 -5.00
CA GLU A 133 24.94 9.86 -3.84
C GLU A 133 26.39 9.42 -4.08
N ALA A 134 26.71 8.92 -5.26
CA ALA A 134 28.06 8.55 -5.65
C ALA A 134 29.05 9.72 -5.55
N LEU A 135 28.62 10.95 -5.87
CA LEU A 135 29.45 12.13 -5.68
C LEU A 135 29.73 12.44 -4.18
N TRP A 136 28.74 12.10 -3.31
CA TRP A 136 28.86 12.33 -1.89
C TRP A 136 29.72 11.29 -1.16
N GLU A 137 29.90 10.09 -1.73
CA GLU A 137 30.79 9.06 -1.16
C GLU A 137 32.24 9.55 -0.99
N TYR A 138 32.65 10.56 -1.78
CA TYR A 138 33.96 11.19 -1.65
C TYR A 138 34.11 12.14 -0.46
N THR A 139 33.00 12.45 0.25
CA THR A 139 33.05 13.38 1.38
C THR A 139 32.22 12.87 2.55
N ALA A 140 32.89 12.48 3.63
CA ALA A 140 32.26 11.94 4.84
C ALA A 140 31.23 12.91 5.50
N ALA A 141 31.26 14.20 5.17
CA ALA A 141 30.41 15.24 5.75
C ALA A 141 29.42 15.84 4.77
N ARG A 142 29.28 15.31 3.54
CA ARG A 142 28.47 15.90 2.45
C ARG A 142 28.70 17.42 2.30
N ASP A 143 29.96 17.86 2.44
CA ASP A 143 30.35 19.28 2.31
C ASP A 143 30.76 19.56 0.85
N PRO A 144 29.99 20.38 0.09
CA PRO A 144 30.32 20.71 -1.30
C PRO A 144 31.69 21.39 -1.46
N LYS A 145 32.21 22.04 -0.41
CA LYS A 145 33.53 22.71 -0.44
C LYS A 145 34.70 21.72 -0.49
N ARG A 146 34.43 20.43 -0.17
CA ARG A 146 35.45 19.37 -0.24
C ARG A 146 35.48 18.67 -1.60
N LEU A 147 34.53 18.98 -2.48
CA LEU A 147 34.56 18.52 -3.86
C LEU A 147 35.48 19.40 -4.68
N ASP A 148 36.19 18.81 -5.65
CA ASP A 148 36.87 19.58 -6.70
C ASP A 148 35.86 20.30 -7.59
N ASP A 149 36.37 21.23 -8.44
CA ASP A 149 35.54 22.07 -9.26
C ASP A 149 34.72 21.28 -10.30
N GLU A 150 35.23 20.16 -10.78
CA GLU A 150 34.55 19.30 -11.72
C GLU A 150 33.35 18.60 -11.06
N ARG A 151 33.57 17.95 -9.89
CA ARG A 151 32.50 17.29 -9.15
C ARG A 151 31.44 18.28 -8.64
N ARG A 152 31.84 19.50 -8.28
CA ARG A 152 30.88 20.56 -7.93
C ARG A 152 29.98 20.94 -9.10
N ARG A 153 30.52 21.06 -10.31
CA ARG A 153 29.74 21.33 -11.52
C ARG A 153 28.79 20.17 -11.83
N GLN A 154 29.26 18.92 -11.73
CA GLN A 154 28.43 17.74 -11.92
C GLN A 154 27.29 17.71 -10.90
N LEU A 155 27.56 17.91 -9.62
CA LEU A 155 26.53 17.96 -8.58
C LEU A 155 25.49 19.06 -8.83
N SER A 156 25.94 20.25 -9.25
CA SER A 156 25.02 21.35 -9.60
C SER A 156 24.11 20.98 -10.76
N ALA A 157 24.67 20.40 -11.82
CA ALA A 157 23.90 19.99 -13.00
C ALA A 157 22.90 18.86 -12.69
N LEU A 158 23.29 17.87 -11.87
CA LEU A 158 22.40 16.78 -11.46
C LEU A 158 21.25 17.31 -10.58
N ASN A 159 21.53 18.19 -9.64
CA ASN A 159 20.50 18.80 -8.80
C ASN A 159 19.54 19.67 -9.63
N GLU A 160 20.04 20.41 -10.61
CA GLU A 160 19.20 21.18 -11.52
C GLU A 160 18.25 20.28 -12.32
N ARG A 161 18.77 19.18 -12.88
CA ARG A 161 17.95 18.18 -13.58
C ARG A 161 16.91 17.56 -12.66
N LEU A 162 17.31 17.17 -11.45
CA LEU A 162 16.41 16.60 -10.44
C LEU A 162 15.29 17.58 -10.07
N ASN A 163 15.62 18.85 -9.86
CA ASN A 163 14.63 19.89 -9.55
C ASN A 163 13.60 20.06 -10.67
N LEU A 164 14.03 20.08 -11.93
CA LEU A 164 13.11 20.16 -13.08
C LEU A 164 12.14 18.98 -13.15
N ILE A 165 12.58 17.76 -12.77
CA ILE A 165 11.69 16.59 -12.69
C ILE A 165 10.74 16.73 -11.51
N VAL A 166 11.21 17.12 -10.35
CA VAL A 166 10.40 17.31 -9.14
C VAL A 166 9.33 18.39 -9.33
N GLU A 167 9.65 19.49 -10.01
CA GLU A 167 8.66 20.52 -10.35
C GLU A 167 7.52 20.00 -11.22
N ARG A 168 7.78 19.05 -12.10
CA ARG A 168 6.76 18.38 -12.91
C ARG A 168 6.03 17.29 -12.14
N LEU A 169 6.73 16.54 -11.30
CA LEU A 169 6.23 15.41 -10.55
C LEU A 169 5.26 15.83 -9.43
N THR A 170 5.62 16.89 -8.69
CA THR A 170 4.86 17.33 -7.50
C THR A 170 3.37 17.63 -7.80
N PRO A 171 3.02 18.44 -8.83
CA PRO A 171 1.62 18.72 -9.14
C PRO A 171 0.87 17.48 -9.64
N LEU A 172 1.53 16.57 -10.37
CA LEU A 172 0.93 15.32 -10.80
C LEU A 172 0.66 14.37 -9.63
N GLN A 173 1.59 14.26 -8.68
CA GLN A 173 1.38 13.48 -7.45
C GLN A 173 0.22 14.04 -6.63
N HIS A 174 0.15 15.36 -6.51
CA HIS A 174 -0.95 16.02 -5.81
C HIS A 174 -2.30 15.71 -6.48
N HIS A 175 -2.38 15.89 -7.80
CA HIS A 175 -3.56 15.58 -8.58
C HIS A 175 -3.99 14.11 -8.47
N TYR A 176 -3.04 13.20 -8.56
CA TYR A 176 -3.30 11.76 -8.41
C TYR A 176 -3.87 11.42 -7.03
N ARG A 177 -3.31 12.02 -5.96
CA ARG A 177 -3.81 11.82 -4.60
C ARG A 177 -5.22 12.36 -4.41
N GLN A 178 -5.57 13.49 -5.02
CA GLN A 178 -6.90 14.07 -4.96
C GLN A 178 -7.95 13.21 -5.65
N GLN A 179 -7.56 12.41 -6.64
CA GLN A 179 -8.46 11.51 -7.36
C GLN A 179 -8.47 10.08 -6.80
N THR A 180 -7.75 9.83 -5.72
CA THR A 180 -7.80 8.56 -5.01
C THR A 180 -8.85 8.64 -3.91
N GLU A 181 -9.81 7.74 -3.93
CA GLU A 181 -10.81 7.57 -2.90
C GLU A 181 -10.44 6.43 -1.97
N PHE A 182 -10.52 6.70 -0.68
CA PHE A 182 -10.30 5.73 0.39
C PHE A 182 -11.60 5.56 1.15
N THR A 183 -12.15 4.35 1.17
CA THR A 183 -13.37 4.03 1.90
C THR A 183 -13.11 2.91 2.91
N ALA A 184 -13.88 2.92 4.00
CA ALA A 184 -13.82 1.92 5.05
C ALA A 184 -15.24 1.52 5.48
N TRP A 185 -15.45 0.25 5.78
CA TRP A 185 -16.71 -0.24 6.36
C TRP A 185 -16.93 0.34 7.76
N SER A 186 -15.90 0.32 8.61
CA SER A 186 -15.88 1.05 9.87
C SER A 186 -14.93 2.24 9.75
N GLU A 187 -15.45 3.45 9.94
CA GLU A 187 -14.72 4.69 9.72
C GLU A 187 -13.53 4.85 10.66
N THR A 188 -12.34 5.12 10.11
CA THR A 188 -11.11 5.22 10.90
C THR A 188 -10.90 6.59 11.53
N TYR A 189 -11.50 7.64 10.98
CA TYR A 189 -11.28 9.07 11.35
C TYR A 189 -9.82 9.52 11.22
N THR A 190 -9.00 8.73 10.55
CA THR A 190 -7.59 9.02 10.26
C THR A 190 -7.32 8.81 8.79
N ARG A 191 -6.16 9.26 8.31
CA ARG A 191 -5.76 9.04 6.91
C ARG A 191 -5.26 7.63 6.63
N GLY A 192 -5.00 6.84 7.66
CA GLY A 192 -4.48 5.46 7.52
C GLY A 192 -5.54 4.42 7.84
N PHE A 193 -5.44 3.27 7.18
CA PHE A 193 -6.30 2.12 7.44
C PHE A 193 -5.88 1.34 8.68
N HIS A 194 -4.60 1.36 9.01
CA HIS A 194 -4.05 0.68 10.17
C HIS A 194 -4.40 1.37 11.49
N HIS A 195 -5.67 1.27 11.85
CA HIS A 195 -6.20 1.81 13.09
C HIS A 195 -7.10 0.77 13.79
N PRO A 196 -6.49 -0.26 14.43
CA PRO A 196 -7.24 -1.41 14.98
C PRO A 196 -8.33 -1.04 15.96
N ALA A 197 -8.15 0.04 16.75
CA ALA A 197 -9.18 0.55 17.65
C ALA A 197 -10.50 0.92 16.95
N ARG A 198 -10.47 1.06 15.62
CA ARG A 198 -11.62 1.38 14.77
C ARG A 198 -12.14 0.21 13.96
N PHE A 199 -11.55 -0.99 14.13
CA PHE A 199 -12.11 -2.18 13.50
C PHE A 199 -13.50 -2.48 14.07
N GLY A 200 -14.42 -2.78 13.17
CA GLY A 200 -15.77 -3.18 13.55
C GLY A 200 -15.77 -4.53 14.26
N ALA A 201 -16.80 -4.78 15.05
CA ALA A 201 -17.01 -6.06 15.70
C ALA A 201 -17.87 -6.98 14.84
N VAL A 202 -17.44 -8.19 14.64
CA VAL A 202 -18.18 -9.24 13.96
C VAL A 202 -18.42 -10.38 14.94
N GLN A 203 -19.70 -10.66 15.21
CA GLN A 203 -20.10 -11.77 16.06
C GLN A 203 -20.49 -12.96 15.19
N PHE A 204 -19.93 -14.12 15.52
CA PHE A 204 -20.32 -15.38 14.88
C PHE A 204 -21.59 -15.90 15.50
N MET A 205 -22.55 -16.28 14.65
CA MET A 205 -23.86 -16.80 15.07
C MET A 205 -23.97 -18.30 14.71
N ASP A 206 -24.98 -18.98 15.27
CA ASP A 206 -25.33 -20.36 14.91
C ASP A 206 -25.76 -20.49 13.43
#